data_2fbdc6b5c90e7fa2daedb4bed37c6412
#
_entry.id   2fbdc6b5c90e7fa2daedb4bed37c6412
#
_cell.length_a   1.000
_cell.length_b   1.000
_cell.length_c   1.000
_cell.angle_alpha   90.00
_cell.angle_beta   90.00
_cell.angle_gamma   90.00
#
_symmetry.space_group_name_H-M   'P 1'
#
loop_
_entity.id
_entity.type
_entity.pdbx_description
1 polymer ?
#
loop_
_entity_poly.entity_id
_entity_poly.type
_entity_poly.pdbx_seq_one_letter_code
_entity_poly.pdbx_strand_id
1 'polypeptide(L)'
;MSAYSLDGHGRMVGDPVRMAAYGDALRATVRPGSVVVDIGTGTGVFALLAARLGARRVYGIEPDDVVQVAREAARENGLADRVEFIQAVSTRVTLPERADVVVMDVHGALPLFRGSVATVMDARDRLLKPGGALIPRRETLWAALAEAPAGHARLAGPWGSSPFGLRMEGALRRALNAWGKARVPEGGLVTEPAAWAVLDYATLASPHARGEIERPLLR
;
A
#
# COMPACT_ATOMS: atom_id res chain seq x y z
N MET A 1 -10.74 -13.70 3.22
CA MET A 1 -10.32 -13.28 4.59
C MET A 1 -9.69 -11.92 4.46
N SER A 2 -10.14 -10.94 5.24
CA SER A 2 -9.57 -9.59 5.26
C SER A 2 -8.07 -9.63 5.50
N ALA A 3 -7.31 -8.85 4.74
CA ALA A 3 -5.87 -8.72 4.92
C ALA A 3 -5.54 -7.99 6.24
N TYR A 4 -6.49 -7.19 6.77
CA TYR A 4 -6.34 -6.39 7.98
C TYR A 4 -7.58 -6.48 8.88
N SER A 5 -7.35 -6.54 10.20
CA SER A 5 -8.41 -6.36 11.20
C SER A 5 -8.82 -4.87 11.28
N LEU A 6 -9.96 -4.58 11.90
CA LEU A 6 -10.38 -3.20 12.16
C LEU A 6 -9.33 -2.43 12.98
N ASP A 7 -8.69 -3.08 13.96
CA ASP A 7 -7.54 -2.53 14.68
C ASP A 7 -6.35 -2.21 13.75
N GLY A 8 -6.09 -3.05 12.75
CA GLY A 8 -5.09 -2.79 11.71
C GLY A 8 -5.39 -1.52 10.91
N HIS A 9 -6.66 -1.33 10.51
CA HIS A 9 -7.11 -0.09 9.87
C HIS A 9 -7.00 1.11 10.81
N GLY A 10 -7.35 0.94 12.10
CA GLY A 10 -7.20 1.98 13.11
C GLY A 10 -5.76 2.47 13.26
N ARG A 11 -4.77 1.55 13.26
CA ARG A 11 -3.35 1.94 13.26
C ARG A 11 -2.92 2.72 12.01
N MET A 12 -3.48 2.39 10.85
CA MET A 12 -3.21 3.12 9.60
C MET A 12 -3.81 4.53 9.63
N VAL A 13 -5.04 4.67 10.11
CA VAL A 13 -5.69 5.97 10.30
C VAL A 13 -5.01 6.80 11.39
N GLY A 14 -4.47 6.15 12.43
CA GLY A 14 -3.72 6.79 13.50
C GLY A 14 -2.28 7.20 13.13
N ASP A 15 -1.78 6.88 11.95
CA ASP A 15 -0.45 7.29 11.48
C ASP A 15 -0.49 8.73 10.93
N PRO A 16 0.04 9.72 11.67
CA PRO A 16 -0.06 11.13 11.27
C PRO A 16 0.75 11.45 10.01
N VAL A 17 1.86 10.76 9.76
CA VAL A 17 2.71 10.99 8.59
C VAL A 17 1.98 10.53 7.32
N ARG A 18 1.40 9.33 7.37
CA ARG A 18 0.60 8.78 6.29
C ARG A 18 -0.63 9.63 6.00
N MET A 19 -1.39 9.97 7.04
CA MET A 19 -2.63 10.74 6.90
C MET A 19 -2.37 12.14 6.35
N ALA A 20 -1.28 12.79 6.79
CA ALA A 20 -0.88 14.08 6.25
C ALA A 20 -0.51 13.97 4.77
N ALA A 21 0.34 13.02 4.38
CA ALA A 21 0.82 12.86 3.01
C ALA A 21 -0.34 12.61 2.02
N TYR A 22 -1.23 11.67 2.31
CA TYR A 22 -2.41 11.43 1.46
C TYR A 22 -3.40 12.58 1.48
N GLY A 23 -3.64 13.19 2.65
CA GLY A 23 -4.51 14.34 2.80
C GLY A 23 -4.04 15.53 1.97
N ASP A 24 -2.75 15.84 1.99
CA ASP A 24 -2.16 16.93 1.21
C ASP A 24 -2.18 16.64 -0.29
N ALA A 25 -1.89 15.40 -0.70
CA ALA A 25 -1.99 14.98 -2.08
C ALA A 25 -3.44 15.12 -2.61
N LEU A 26 -4.45 14.71 -1.84
CA LEU A 26 -5.86 14.88 -2.20
C LEU A 26 -6.25 16.36 -2.29
N ARG A 27 -5.86 17.21 -1.33
CA ARG A 27 -6.12 18.67 -1.36
C ARG A 27 -5.47 19.33 -2.58
N ALA A 28 -4.26 18.90 -2.94
CA ALA A 28 -3.54 19.43 -4.10
C ALA A 28 -4.17 19.01 -5.44
N THR A 29 -4.92 17.88 -5.46
CA THR A 29 -5.31 17.23 -6.72
C THR A 29 -6.81 17.29 -6.97
N VAL A 30 -7.65 17.07 -5.94
CA VAL A 30 -9.13 17.09 -6.08
C VAL A 30 -9.59 18.52 -6.31
N ARG A 31 -10.48 18.71 -7.30
CA ARG A 31 -11.14 19.99 -7.61
C ARG A 31 -12.65 19.84 -7.51
N PRO A 32 -13.38 20.93 -7.27
CA PRO A 32 -14.84 20.90 -7.34
C PRO A 32 -15.30 20.29 -8.67
N GLY A 33 -16.20 19.31 -8.59
CA GLY A 33 -16.71 18.58 -9.74
C GLY A 33 -15.87 17.37 -10.19
N SER A 34 -14.72 17.10 -9.58
CA SER A 34 -13.90 15.91 -9.89
C SER A 34 -14.66 14.61 -9.62
N VAL A 35 -14.35 13.58 -10.39
CA VAL A 35 -14.66 12.17 -10.11
C VAL A 35 -13.42 11.53 -9.52
N VAL A 36 -13.57 10.85 -8.40
CA VAL A 36 -12.45 10.21 -7.67
C VAL A 36 -12.74 8.72 -7.51
N VAL A 37 -11.72 7.91 -7.68
CA VAL A 37 -11.74 6.47 -7.31
C VAL A 37 -10.74 6.24 -6.19
N ASP A 38 -11.18 5.59 -5.13
CA ASP A 38 -10.35 5.15 -4.01
C ASP A 38 -10.29 3.61 -4.00
N ILE A 39 -9.12 3.06 -4.33
CA ILE A 39 -8.92 1.60 -4.44
C ILE A 39 -8.28 1.07 -3.16
N GLY A 40 -8.90 0.06 -2.57
CA GLY A 40 -8.56 -0.43 -1.24
C GLY A 40 -9.02 0.59 -0.19
N THR A 41 -10.22 1.12 -0.37
CA THR A 41 -10.75 2.24 0.45
C THR A 41 -10.83 1.92 1.95
N GLY A 42 -10.85 0.64 2.31
CA GLY A 42 -10.91 0.19 3.71
C GLY A 42 -12.08 0.83 4.46
N THR A 43 -11.78 1.64 5.47
CA THR A 43 -12.77 2.39 6.25
C THR A 43 -13.27 3.68 5.57
N GLY A 44 -12.85 3.96 4.34
CA GLY A 44 -13.38 5.05 3.52
C GLY A 44 -12.78 6.43 3.75
N VAL A 45 -11.73 6.57 4.56
CA VAL A 45 -11.22 7.89 4.99
C VAL A 45 -10.83 8.78 3.82
N PHE A 46 -10.12 8.25 2.82
CA PHE A 46 -9.68 9.04 1.67
C PHE A 46 -10.82 9.33 0.70
N ALA A 47 -11.76 8.38 0.51
CA ALA A 47 -12.98 8.59 -0.25
C ALA A 47 -13.83 9.72 0.34
N LEU A 48 -14.04 9.69 1.67
CA LEU A 48 -14.81 10.72 2.38
C LEU A 48 -14.11 12.08 2.33
N LEU A 49 -12.78 12.10 2.47
CA LEU A 49 -12.00 13.33 2.31
C LEU A 49 -12.16 13.92 0.91
N ALA A 50 -12.05 13.09 -0.14
CA ALA A 50 -12.24 13.54 -1.52
C ALA A 50 -13.63 14.16 -1.74
N ALA A 51 -14.69 13.56 -1.19
CA ALA A 51 -16.04 14.12 -1.23
C ALA A 51 -16.13 15.47 -0.51
N ARG A 52 -15.50 15.63 0.67
CA ARG A 52 -15.43 16.91 1.41
C ARG A 52 -14.66 17.99 0.64
N LEU A 53 -13.67 17.62 -0.14
CA LEU A 53 -12.90 18.54 -0.99
C LEU A 53 -13.65 18.99 -2.25
N GLY A 54 -14.89 18.53 -2.44
CA GLY A 54 -15.76 18.98 -3.52
C GLY A 54 -15.83 18.03 -4.70
N ALA A 55 -15.33 16.79 -4.58
CA ALA A 55 -15.56 15.78 -5.60
C ALA A 55 -17.07 15.61 -5.84
N ARG A 56 -17.49 15.60 -7.11
CA ARG A 56 -18.88 15.40 -7.52
C ARG A 56 -19.34 13.97 -7.24
N ARG A 57 -18.46 13.02 -7.49
CA ARG A 57 -18.69 11.59 -7.30
C ARG A 57 -17.42 10.91 -6.84
N VAL A 58 -17.52 10.03 -5.86
CA VAL A 58 -16.43 9.20 -5.39
C VAL A 58 -16.85 7.74 -5.42
N TYR A 59 -16.00 6.88 -5.96
CA TYR A 59 -16.16 5.43 -5.94
C TYR A 59 -15.11 4.83 -5.02
N GLY A 60 -15.50 4.32 -3.87
CA GLY A 60 -14.63 3.58 -2.95
C GLY A 60 -14.74 2.08 -3.22
N ILE A 61 -13.64 1.42 -3.59
CA ILE A 61 -13.63 0.00 -3.96
C ILE A 61 -12.85 -0.78 -2.91
N GLU A 62 -13.48 -1.78 -2.29
CA GLU A 62 -12.89 -2.60 -1.24
C GLU A 62 -13.47 -4.01 -1.30
N PRO A 63 -12.68 -5.07 -1.44
CA PRO A 63 -13.20 -6.43 -1.46
C PRO A 63 -13.67 -6.95 -0.10
N ASP A 64 -13.13 -6.42 0.99
CA ASP A 64 -13.37 -6.92 2.33
C ASP A 64 -14.57 -6.26 3.02
N ASP A 65 -15.14 -6.94 4.02
CA ASP A 65 -16.33 -6.48 4.77
C ASP A 65 -16.12 -5.16 5.52
N VAL A 66 -14.89 -4.72 5.70
CA VAL A 66 -14.57 -3.40 6.28
C VAL A 66 -15.23 -2.24 5.52
N VAL A 67 -15.60 -2.43 4.27
CA VAL A 67 -16.37 -1.45 3.47
C VAL A 67 -17.71 -1.07 4.13
N GLN A 68 -18.27 -1.91 5.00
CA GLN A 68 -19.48 -1.58 5.75
C GLN A 68 -19.23 -0.40 6.72
N VAL A 69 -18.05 -0.36 7.35
CA VAL A 69 -17.62 0.78 8.19
C VAL A 69 -17.55 2.06 7.36
N ALA A 70 -17.02 1.96 6.12
CA ALA A 70 -16.98 3.11 5.22
C ALA A 70 -18.37 3.62 4.87
N ARG A 71 -19.33 2.73 4.64
CA ARG A 71 -20.75 3.09 4.38
C ARG A 71 -21.41 3.77 5.58
N GLU A 72 -21.14 3.29 6.78
CA GLU A 72 -21.61 3.91 8.02
C GLU A 72 -21.01 5.30 8.18
N ALA A 73 -19.70 5.43 8.05
CA ALA A 73 -19.01 6.70 8.13
C ALA A 73 -19.51 7.72 7.07
N ALA A 74 -19.88 7.27 5.87
CA ALA A 74 -20.48 8.15 4.86
C ALA A 74 -21.83 8.74 5.33
N ARG A 75 -22.69 7.92 5.95
CA ARG A 75 -23.98 8.38 6.48
C ARG A 75 -23.78 9.35 7.64
N GLU A 76 -22.89 9.02 8.58
CA GLU A 76 -22.56 9.86 9.74
C GLU A 76 -22.05 11.24 9.33
N ASN A 77 -21.36 11.34 8.20
CA ASN A 77 -20.80 12.56 7.68
C ASN A 77 -21.69 13.29 6.65
N GLY A 78 -22.90 12.76 6.32
CA GLY A 78 -23.79 13.33 5.33
C GLY A 78 -23.23 13.29 3.90
N LEU A 79 -22.42 12.27 3.57
CA LEU A 79 -21.73 12.14 2.30
C LEU A 79 -22.23 10.93 1.46
N ALA A 80 -23.24 10.21 1.94
CA ALA A 80 -23.73 8.98 1.32
C ALA A 80 -24.19 9.17 -0.15
N ASP A 81 -24.71 10.34 -0.50
CA ASP A 81 -25.16 10.65 -1.85
C ASP A 81 -24.00 10.91 -2.83
N ARG A 82 -22.82 11.25 -2.32
CA ARG A 82 -21.62 11.58 -3.12
C ARG A 82 -20.66 10.42 -3.24
N VAL A 83 -20.66 9.48 -2.30
CA VAL A 83 -19.73 8.36 -2.24
C VAL A 83 -20.47 7.05 -2.43
N GLU A 84 -20.08 6.30 -3.43
CA GLU A 84 -20.54 4.94 -3.69
C GLU A 84 -19.45 3.95 -3.29
N PHE A 85 -19.76 3.06 -2.33
CA PHE A 85 -18.87 1.99 -1.93
C PHE A 85 -19.22 0.69 -2.60
N ILE A 86 -18.28 0.15 -3.37
CA ILE A 86 -18.40 -1.08 -4.17
C ILE A 86 -17.59 -2.18 -3.49
N GLN A 87 -18.24 -3.23 -3.03
CA GLN A 87 -17.57 -4.38 -2.43
C GLN A 87 -17.13 -5.35 -3.51
N ALA A 88 -15.93 -5.15 -4.03
CA ALA A 88 -15.36 -5.96 -5.11
C ALA A 88 -13.85 -5.78 -5.22
N VAL A 89 -13.19 -6.67 -5.94
CA VAL A 89 -11.82 -6.47 -6.41
C VAL A 89 -11.84 -5.46 -7.56
N SER A 90 -11.03 -4.41 -7.49
CA SER A 90 -11.05 -3.27 -8.41
C SER A 90 -10.88 -3.67 -9.89
N THR A 91 -10.08 -4.69 -10.17
CA THR A 91 -9.85 -5.20 -11.54
C THR A 91 -11.10 -5.83 -12.17
N ARG A 92 -12.16 -6.09 -11.39
CA ARG A 92 -13.45 -6.64 -11.85
C ARG A 92 -14.56 -5.60 -11.90
N VAL A 93 -14.28 -4.37 -11.46
CA VAL A 93 -15.26 -3.30 -11.42
C VAL A 93 -15.25 -2.53 -12.72
N THR A 94 -16.44 -2.28 -13.28
CA THR A 94 -16.66 -1.33 -14.37
C THR A 94 -17.42 -0.14 -13.81
N LEU A 95 -16.88 1.06 -14.02
CA LEU A 95 -17.52 2.31 -13.59
C LEU A 95 -18.23 2.98 -14.77
N PRO A 96 -19.29 3.75 -14.53
CA PRO A 96 -20.02 4.45 -15.58
C PRO A 96 -19.19 5.56 -16.24
N GLU A 97 -18.16 6.03 -15.57
CA GLU A 97 -17.25 7.10 -16.05
C GLU A 97 -15.84 6.89 -15.49
N ARG A 98 -14.85 7.46 -16.19
CA ARG A 98 -13.46 7.49 -15.73
C ARG A 98 -13.23 8.60 -14.72
N ALA A 99 -12.32 8.37 -13.78
CA ALA A 99 -11.96 9.30 -12.72
C ALA A 99 -10.96 10.37 -13.19
N ASP A 100 -11.03 11.55 -12.60
CA ASP A 100 -10.01 12.58 -12.69
C ASP A 100 -8.82 12.26 -11.78
N VAL A 101 -9.09 11.57 -10.64
CA VAL A 101 -8.11 11.18 -9.63
C VAL A 101 -8.36 9.74 -9.22
N VAL A 102 -7.30 8.94 -9.17
CA VAL A 102 -7.31 7.62 -8.52
C VAL A 102 -6.35 7.65 -7.34
N VAL A 103 -6.86 7.42 -6.15
CA VAL A 103 -6.08 7.26 -4.92
C VAL A 103 -6.05 5.80 -4.53
N MET A 104 -4.91 5.33 -4.05
CA MET A 104 -4.69 3.93 -3.68
C MET A 104 -3.68 3.81 -2.56
N ASP A 105 -3.98 2.98 -1.59
CA ASP A 105 -3.02 2.60 -0.55
C ASP A 105 -2.98 1.07 -0.41
N VAL A 106 -2.62 0.41 -1.51
CA VAL A 106 -2.64 -1.06 -1.65
C VAL A 106 -1.24 -1.69 -1.63
N HIS A 107 -0.20 -0.90 -1.30
CA HIS A 107 1.20 -1.29 -1.47
C HIS A 107 1.72 -2.23 -0.39
N GLY A 108 1.03 -2.34 0.74
CA GLY A 108 1.44 -3.20 1.84
C GLY A 108 2.81 -2.83 2.41
N ALA A 109 3.70 -3.83 2.53
CA ALA A 109 5.08 -3.60 2.99
C ALA A 109 6.03 -3.27 1.84
N LEU A 110 5.75 -3.75 0.64
CA LEU A 110 6.51 -3.49 -0.58
C LEU A 110 5.56 -3.63 -1.79
N PRO A 111 5.51 -2.64 -2.70
CA PRO A 111 4.53 -2.61 -3.80
C PRO A 111 4.67 -3.76 -4.80
N LEU A 112 5.86 -4.38 -4.89
CA LEU A 112 6.09 -5.51 -5.80
C LEU A 112 5.40 -6.81 -5.38
N PHE A 113 4.81 -6.87 -4.19
CA PHE A 113 4.14 -8.07 -3.71
C PHE A 113 2.63 -8.02 -3.93
N ARG A 114 2.01 -9.21 -3.99
CA ARG A 114 0.55 -9.42 -4.05
C ARG A 114 -0.15 -8.74 -5.25
N GLY A 115 0.59 -8.42 -6.31
CA GLY A 115 -0.01 -7.84 -7.50
C GLY A 115 -0.40 -6.37 -7.38
N SER A 116 0.09 -5.65 -6.37
CA SER A 116 -0.23 -4.23 -6.16
C SER A 116 0.09 -3.38 -7.38
N VAL A 117 1.29 -3.55 -7.97
CA VAL A 117 1.69 -2.82 -9.19
C VAL A 117 0.74 -3.10 -10.36
N ALA A 118 0.34 -4.37 -10.56
CA ALA A 118 -0.61 -4.72 -11.61
C ALA A 118 -1.98 -4.07 -11.37
N THR A 119 -2.43 -3.98 -10.12
CA THR A 119 -3.65 -3.27 -9.73
C THR A 119 -3.56 -1.78 -10.07
N VAL A 120 -2.42 -1.14 -9.79
CA VAL A 120 -2.20 0.28 -10.13
C VAL A 120 -2.22 0.49 -11.64
N MET A 121 -1.56 -0.37 -12.40
CA MET A 121 -1.55 -0.30 -13.88
C MET A 121 -2.96 -0.48 -14.45
N ASP A 122 -3.72 -1.47 -13.97
CA ASP A 122 -5.12 -1.66 -14.37
C ASP A 122 -5.98 -0.43 -14.07
N ALA A 123 -5.84 0.14 -12.89
CA ALA A 123 -6.57 1.35 -12.49
C ALA A 123 -6.23 2.55 -13.38
N ARG A 124 -4.94 2.75 -13.67
CA ARG A 124 -4.48 3.79 -14.61
C ARG A 124 -5.13 3.62 -15.98
N ASP A 125 -5.09 2.42 -16.53
CA ASP A 125 -5.46 2.18 -17.92
C ASP A 125 -6.99 2.13 -18.12
N ARG A 126 -7.74 1.63 -17.14
CA ARG A 126 -9.20 1.46 -17.22
C ARG A 126 -10.00 2.54 -16.52
N LEU A 127 -9.59 2.93 -15.32
CA LEU A 127 -10.41 3.75 -14.44
C LEU A 127 -10.04 5.24 -14.48
N LEU A 128 -8.80 5.59 -14.86
CA LEU A 128 -8.31 6.96 -14.91
C LEU A 128 -8.53 7.59 -16.29
N LYS A 129 -8.90 8.86 -16.34
CA LYS A 129 -8.91 9.66 -17.56
C LYS A 129 -7.50 9.87 -18.10
N PRO A 130 -7.31 10.04 -19.41
CA PRO A 130 -6.04 10.52 -19.95
C PRO A 130 -5.63 11.84 -19.27
N GLY A 131 -4.40 11.89 -18.75
CA GLY A 131 -3.90 13.05 -17.98
C GLY A 131 -4.43 13.19 -16.56
N GLY A 132 -5.25 12.26 -16.08
CA GLY A 132 -5.70 12.20 -14.69
C GLY A 132 -4.57 11.93 -13.71
N ALA A 133 -4.83 12.14 -12.43
CA ALA A 133 -3.83 12.02 -11.38
C ALA A 133 -3.89 10.68 -10.64
N LEU A 134 -2.71 10.12 -10.35
CA LEU A 134 -2.51 8.96 -9.48
C LEU A 134 -1.95 9.41 -8.13
N ILE A 135 -2.46 8.87 -7.05
CA ILE A 135 -1.97 9.06 -5.68
C ILE A 135 -1.78 7.66 -5.05
N PRO A 136 -0.53 7.24 -4.77
CA PRO A 136 0.71 7.91 -5.13
C PRO A 136 0.99 7.84 -6.64
N ARG A 137 1.74 8.81 -7.15
CA ARG A 137 2.18 8.80 -8.54
C ARG A 137 3.42 7.95 -8.75
N ARG A 138 4.33 7.97 -7.77
CA ARG A 138 5.66 7.36 -7.88
C ARG A 138 6.12 6.82 -6.55
N GLU A 139 6.82 5.69 -6.58
CA GLU A 139 7.53 5.13 -5.45
C GLU A 139 8.99 4.85 -5.80
N THR A 140 9.87 5.07 -4.84
CA THR A 140 11.30 4.75 -4.95
C THR A 140 11.61 3.61 -3.98
N LEU A 141 12.16 2.54 -4.50
CA LEU A 141 12.57 1.36 -3.73
C LEU A 141 14.04 1.49 -3.36
N TRP A 142 14.31 1.47 -2.07
CA TRP A 142 15.65 1.55 -1.52
C TRP A 142 16.09 0.21 -0.97
N ALA A 143 17.39 -0.08 -1.05
CA ALA A 143 17.99 -1.23 -0.41
C ALA A 143 19.31 -0.85 0.28
N ALA A 144 19.59 -1.54 1.37
CA ALA A 144 20.84 -1.49 2.10
C ALA A 144 21.08 -2.83 2.77
N LEU A 145 22.34 -3.15 3.05
CA LEU A 145 22.68 -4.24 3.96
C LEU A 145 22.61 -3.73 5.40
N ALA A 146 22.11 -4.57 6.28
CA ALA A 146 21.98 -4.24 7.69
C ALA A 146 22.31 -5.44 8.58
N GLU A 147 22.93 -5.18 9.71
CA GLU A 147 23.06 -6.14 10.81
C GLU A 147 21.83 -6.07 11.70
N ALA A 148 21.19 -7.21 11.92
CA ALA A 148 20.01 -7.31 12.77
C ALA A 148 20.08 -8.57 13.67
N PRO A 149 21.05 -8.65 14.60
CA PRO A 149 21.29 -9.86 15.38
C PRO A 149 20.09 -10.31 16.20
N ALA A 150 19.33 -9.39 16.78
CA ALA A 150 18.10 -9.71 17.50
C ALA A 150 17.00 -10.25 16.56
N GLY A 151 16.89 -9.70 15.34
CA GLY A 151 15.99 -10.19 14.30
C GLY A 151 16.37 -11.60 13.86
N HIS A 152 17.66 -11.83 13.62
CA HIS A 152 18.18 -13.14 13.26
C HIS A 152 17.91 -14.17 14.38
N ALA A 153 18.24 -13.84 15.64
CA ALA A 153 18.00 -14.72 16.78
C ALA A 153 16.51 -15.10 16.94
N ARG A 154 15.62 -14.14 16.74
CA ARG A 154 14.17 -14.37 16.78
C ARG A 154 13.70 -15.34 15.68
N LEU A 155 14.26 -15.22 14.46
CA LEU A 155 13.91 -16.09 13.34
C LEU A 155 14.58 -17.47 13.43
N ALA A 156 15.84 -17.54 13.82
CA ALA A 156 16.63 -18.76 13.85
C ALA A 156 16.40 -19.60 15.12
N GLY A 157 16.24 -18.95 16.29
CA GLY A 157 16.21 -19.58 17.60
C GLY A 157 15.25 -20.76 17.71
N PRO A 158 13.97 -20.65 17.35
CA PRO A 158 13.01 -21.75 17.44
C PRO A 158 13.41 -23.00 16.67
N TRP A 159 14.12 -22.81 15.54
CA TRP A 159 14.50 -23.90 14.64
C TRP A 159 15.87 -24.49 14.95
N GLY A 160 16.74 -23.73 15.63
CA GLY A 160 18.06 -24.20 16.06
C GLY A 160 18.04 -25.04 17.34
N SER A 161 16.94 -25.04 18.09
CA SER A 161 16.80 -25.72 19.38
C SER A 161 16.59 -27.23 19.29
N SER A 162 16.45 -27.80 18.08
CA SER A 162 16.18 -29.23 17.86
C SER A 162 15.05 -29.79 18.77
N PRO A 163 13.81 -29.28 18.63
CA PRO A 163 12.69 -29.65 19.49
C PRO A 163 12.49 -31.18 19.46
N PHE A 164 12.38 -31.80 20.61
CA PHE A 164 12.28 -33.27 20.77
C PHE A 164 13.41 -34.06 20.10
N GLY A 165 14.59 -33.45 19.90
CA GLY A 165 15.72 -34.06 19.21
C GLY A 165 15.57 -34.11 17.67
N LEU A 166 14.55 -33.45 17.12
CA LEU A 166 14.31 -33.42 15.67
C LEU A 166 15.17 -32.37 15.01
N ARG A 167 15.74 -32.71 13.86
CA ARG A 167 16.52 -31.79 13.03
C ARG A 167 15.57 -30.93 12.18
N MET A 168 15.68 -29.61 12.30
CA MET A 168 14.79 -28.64 11.66
C MET A 168 15.52 -27.69 10.70
N GLU A 169 16.66 -28.10 10.15
CA GLU A 169 17.50 -27.26 9.26
C GLU A 169 16.74 -26.77 8.01
N GLY A 170 15.79 -27.56 7.50
CA GLY A 170 14.93 -27.16 6.39
C GLY A 170 14.03 -25.97 6.74
N ALA A 171 13.49 -25.95 7.96
CA ALA A 171 12.70 -24.83 8.46
C ALA A 171 13.57 -23.61 8.74
N LEU A 172 14.75 -23.82 9.36
CA LEU A 172 15.72 -22.75 9.60
C LEU A 172 16.12 -22.03 8.30
N ARG A 173 16.51 -22.77 7.27
CA ARG A 173 16.85 -22.16 5.98
C ARG A 173 15.69 -21.34 5.39
N ARG A 174 14.46 -21.83 5.49
CA ARG A 174 13.28 -21.10 5.00
C ARG A 174 13.00 -19.85 5.83
N ALA A 175 13.11 -19.93 7.14
CA ALA A 175 12.91 -18.79 8.04
C ALA A 175 13.94 -17.68 7.78
N LEU A 176 15.21 -18.02 7.57
CA LEU A 176 16.27 -17.06 7.29
C LEU A 176 16.20 -16.46 5.88
N ASN A 177 15.53 -17.13 4.94
CA ASN A 177 15.28 -16.61 3.59
C ASN A 177 13.86 -16.03 3.44
N ALA A 178 13.16 -15.75 4.54
CA ALA A 178 11.88 -15.08 4.52
C ALA A 178 12.05 -13.55 4.63
N TRP A 179 11.12 -12.84 4.05
CA TRP A 179 11.02 -11.40 4.23
C TRP A 179 9.99 -11.04 5.31
N GLY A 180 10.15 -9.90 5.93
CA GLY A 180 9.21 -9.40 6.92
C GLY A 180 9.47 -7.93 7.28
N LYS A 181 8.50 -7.32 7.95
CA LYS A 181 8.69 -5.96 8.50
C LYS A 181 9.68 -6.01 9.66
N ALA A 182 10.68 -5.16 9.62
CA ALA A 182 11.67 -5.01 10.68
C ALA A 182 12.04 -3.54 10.86
N ARG A 183 12.58 -3.22 12.03
CA ARG A 183 13.29 -1.96 12.26
C ARG A 183 14.77 -2.28 12.33
N VAL A 184 15.56 -1.56 11.55
CA VAL A 184 17.01 -1.62 11.64
C VAL A 184 17.43 -0.79 12.85
N PRO A 185 18.25 -1.31 13.77
CA PRO A 185 18.74 -0.52 14.89
C PRO A 185 19.61 0.63 14.41
N GLU A 186 19.72 1.66 15.21
CA GLU A 186 20.65 2.78 14.95
C GLU A 186 22.08 2.23 14.80
N GLY A 187 22.79 2.70 13.80
CA GLY A 187 24.12 2.19 13.44
C GLY A 187 24.14 0.77 12.86
N GLY A 188 22.99 0.14 12.65
CA GLY A 188 22.90 -1.23 12.10
C GLY A 188 23.08 -1.32 10.59
N LEU A 189 23.16 -0.23 9.86
CA LEU A 189 23.45 -0.25 8.42
C LEU A 189 24.92 -0.64 8.17
N VAL A 190 25.13 -1.52 7.21
CA VAL A 190 26.44 -2.01 6.76
C VAL A 190 26.83 -1.37 5.42
N THR A 191 25.85 -0.86 4.70
CA THR A 191 26.08 -0.06 3.49
C THR A 191 25.19 1.17 3.52
N GLU A 192 25.58 2.20 2.79
CA GLU A 192 24.66 3.31 2.51
C GLU A 192 23.45 2.80 1.72
N PRO A 193 22.23 3.30 2.04
CA PRO A 193 21.04 3.01 1.26
C PRO A 193 21.18 3.50 -0.19
N ALA A 194 20.73 2.70 -1.13
CA ALA A 194 20.68 3.07 -2.54
C ALA A 194 19.30 2.82 -3.13
N ALA A 195 18.84 3.76 -3.94
CA ALA A 195 17.66 3.54 -4.78
C ALA A 195 18.01 2.53 -5.88
N TRP A 196 17.27 1.41 -5.93
CA TRP A 196 17.49 0.38 -6.93
C TRP A 196 16.38 0.33 -7.99
N ALA A 197 15.21 0.86 -7.69
CA ALA A 197 14.12 0.99 -8.66
C ALA A 197 13.26 2.21 -8.34
N VAL A 198 12.73 2.80 -9.40
CA VAL A 198 11.71 3.85 -9.35
C VAL A 198 10.50 3.37 -10.14
N LEU A 199 9.36 3.30 -9.49
CA LEU A 199 8.08 2.94 -10.09
C LEU A 199 7.30 4.24 -10.35
N ASP A 200 7.37 4.80 -11.55
CA ASP A 200 6.48 5.88 -11.98
C ASP A 200 5.22 5.26 -12.57
N TYR A 201 4.16 5.25 -11.80
CA TYR A 201 2.92 4.57 -12.16
C TYR A 201 2.22 5.18 -13.38
N ALA A 202 2.50 6.43 -13.71
CA ALA A 202 1.94 7.05 -14.92
C ALA A 202 2.50 6.45 -16.20
N THR A 203 3.74 5.94 -16.19
CA THR A 203 4.45 5.46 -17.37
C THR A 203 4.89 4.00 -17.29
N LEU A 204 4.72 3.36 -16.13
CA LEU A 204 5.19 2.00 -15.90
C LEU A 204 4.57 1.02 -16.90
N ALA A 205 5.43 0.25 -17.59
CA ALA A 205 5.03 -0.70 -18.62
C ALA A 205 5.01 -2.17 -18.14
N SER A 206 5.59 -2.45 -16.97
CA SER A 206 5.69 -3.80 -16.42
C SER A 206 5.44 -3.80 -14.91
N PRO A 207 4.73 -4.80 -14.37
CA PRO A 207 4.56 -4.93 -12.92
C PRO A 207 5.82 -5.46 -12.22
N HIS A 208 6.87 -5.75 -12.96
CA HIS A 208 8.13 -6.29 -12.43
C HIS A 208 9.23 -5.24 -12.51
N ALA A 209 10.01 -5.13 -11.45
CA ALA A 209 11.23 -4.32 -11.42
C ALA A 209 12.46 -5.23 -11.27
N ARG A 210 13.53 -4.87 -11.94
CA ARG A 210 14.87 -5.44 -11.78
C ARG A 210 15.86 -4.30 -11.58
N GLY A 211 16.86 -4.50 -10.73
CA GLY A 211 17.92 -3.55 -10.51
C GLY A 211 19.08 -4.23 -9.80
N GLU A 212 20.26 -3.71 -10.02
CA GLU A 212 21.48 -4.08 -9.32
C GLU A 212 22.04 -2.83 -8.66
N ILE A 213 22.53 -2.99 -7.45
CA ILE A 213 23.23 -1.94 -6.71
C ILE A 213 24.53 -2.50 -6.17
N GLU A 214 25.57 -1.73 -6.31
CA GLU A 214 26.87 -1.98 -5.72
C GLU A 214 27.18 -0.87 -4.73
N ARG A 215 27.55 -1.22 -3.51
CA ARG A 215 27.90 -0.29 -2.44
C ARG A 215 29.06 -0.83 -1.65
N PRO A 216 30.04 0.02 -1.29
CA PRO A 216 31.10 -0.36 -0.37
C PRO A 216 30.50 -0.64 1.01
N LEU A 217 31.13 -1.55 1.74
CA LEU A 217 30.84 -1.73 3.16
C LEU A 217 31.31 -0.51 3.93
N LEU A 218 30.50 -0.08 4.91
CA LEU A 218 30.85 1.03 5.80
C LEU A 218 31.84 0.61 6.91
N ARG A 219 31.90 -0.71 7.19
CA ARG A 219 32.74 -1.31 8.22
C ARG A 219 32.98 -2.81 7.94
#